data_fa28b0a98fb0294ae2068eb2c12cb3b1
#
_entry.id   fa28b0a98fb0294ae2068eb2c12cb3b1
#
_cell.length_a   1.000
_cell.length_b   1.000
_cell.length_c   1.000
_cell.angle_alpha   90.00
_cell.angle_beta   90.00
_cell.angle_gamma   90.00
#
_symmetry.space_group_name_H-M   'P 1'
#
loop_
_entity.id
_entity.type
_entity.pdbx_description
1 polymer ?
#
loop_
_entity_poly.entity_id
_entity_poly.type
_entity_poly.pdbx_seq_one_letter_code
_entity_poly.pdbx_strand_id
1 'polypeptide(L)'
;MAPRDRTLRSAAELVSAGLIASDAAQDATKVGERYAVAVTPDMAALMAGKGPTDPIALQFLPDIRELDSRPGERADPIGDDAHSPVTGIVHRYPDRVLLKLVHVCPVYCRFCFRRETVGPKGRGGLDAAELGAAL
;
A
#
# COMPACT_ATOMS: atom_id res chain seq x y z
N MET A 1 -19.91 -2.39 16.34
CA MET A 1 -20.15 -2.98 15.01
C MET A 1 -19.35 -2.13 14.03
N ALA A 2 -18.29 -2.67 13.43
CA ALA A 2 -17.47 -1.94 12.46
C ALA A 2 -18.32 -1.54 11.25
N PRO A 3 -18.10 -0.35 10.66
CA PRO A 3 -18.79 0.05 9.46
C PRO A 3 -18.45 -0.93 8.32
N ARG A 4 -19.43 -1.70 7.90
CA ARG A 4 -19.28 -2.72 6.83
C ARG A 4 -19.14 -2.12 5.43
N ASP A 5 -19.23 -0.78 5.32
CA ASP A 5 -19.40 -0.10 4.04
C ASP A 5 -18.22 0.80 3.64
N ARG A 6 -17.13 0.84 4.42
CA ARG A 6 -15.97 1.68 4.09
C ARG A 6 -14.63 0.98 4.27
N THR A 7 -13.66 1.41 3.49
CA THR A 7 -12.26 0.99 3.62
C THR A 7 -11.66 1.46 4.94
N LEU A 8 -11.04 0.55 5.69
CA LEU A 8 -10.34 0.81 6.95
C LEU A 8 -8.93 1.34 6.63
N ARG A 9 -8.55 2.47 7.24
CA ARG A 9 -7.30 3.18 6.90
C ARG A 9 -6.43 3.51 8.10
N SER A 10 -6.86 3.18 9.31
CA SER A 10 -6.12 3.44 10.55
C SER A 10 -6.09 2.23 11.47
N ALA A 11 -5.09 2.19 12.36
CA ALA A 11 -4.99 1.17 13.39
C ALA A 11 -6.25 1.12 14.27
N ALA A 12 -6.81 2.28 14.64
CA ALA A 12 -8.02 2.35 15.44
C ALA A 12 -9.22 1.68 14.74
N GLU A 13 -9.35 1.87 13.42
CA GLU A 13 -10.40 1.22 12.63
C GLU A 13 -10.19 -0.31 12.54
N LEU A 14 -8.94 -0.76 12.40
CA LEU A 14 -8.60 -2.19 12.40
C LEU A 14 -8.92 -2.85 13.74
N VAL A 15 -8.62 -2.20 14.87
CA VAL A 15 -9.00 -2.65 16.21
C VAL A 15 -10.53 -2.71 16.34
N SER A 16 -11.23 -1.63 15.96
CA SER A 16 -12.70 -1.57 16.03
C SER A 16 -13.38 -2.64 15.18
N ALA A 17 -12.74 -3.05 14.09
CA ALA A 17 -13.19 -4.14 13.23
C ALA A 17 -12.81 -5.54 13.77
N GLY A 18 -12.03 -5.63 14.85
CA GLY A 18 -11.57 -6.90 15.43
C GLY A 18 -10.52 -7.62 14.55
N LEU A 19 -9.83 -6.89 13.66
CA LEU A 19 -8.82 -7.45 12.75
C LEU A 19 -7.44 -7.49 13.40
N ILE A 20 -7.15 -6.57 14.32
CA ILE A 20 -5.94 -6.57 15.15
C ILE A 20 -6.34 -6.40 16.62
N ALA A 21 -5.51 -6.91 17.51
CA ALA A 21 -5.68 -6.74 18.95
C ALA A 21 -5.33 -5.31 19.39
N SER A 22 -5.89 -4.87 20.53
CA SER A 22 -5.70 -3.50 21.02
C SER A 22 -4.24 -3.20 21.37
N ASP A 23 -3.47 -4.19 21.83
CA ASP A 23 -2.04 -4.09 22.13
C ASP A 23 -1.18 -3.91 20.87
N ALA A 24 -1.63 -4.38 19.71
CA ALA A 24 -0.97 -4.18 18.41
C ALA A 24 -1.25 -2.78 17.80
N ALA A 25 -2.16 -1.99 18.36
CA ALA A 25 -2.60 -0.72 17.77
C ALA A 25 -1.46 0.31 17.63
N GLN A 26 -0.58 0.39 18.63
CA GLN A 26 0.55 1.33 18.60
C GLN A 26 1.53 1.01 17.47
N ASP A 27 1.88 -0.25 17.30
CA ASP A 27 2.78 -0.69 16.25
C ASP A 27 2.15 -0.56 14.87
N ALA A 28 0.87 -0.90 14.71
CA ALA A 28 0.14 -0.68 13.49
C ALA A 28 0.05 0.81 13.12
N THR A 29 -0.02 1.72 14.11
CA THR A 29 0.01 3.17 13.89
C THR A 29 1.37 3.61 13.35
N LYS A 30 2.49 3.19 13.97
CA LYS A 30 3.85 3.49 13.50
C LYS A 30 4.07 3.04 12.06
N VAL A 31 3.61 1.83 11.71
CA VAL A 31 3.69 1.33 10.33
C VAL A 31 2.85 2.20 9.39
N GLY A 32 1.62 2.56 9.79
CA GLY A 32 0.71 3.41 9.02
C GLY A 32 1.22 4.84 8.78
N GLU A 33 2.11 5.35 9.65
CA GLU A 33 2.79 6.64 9.46
C GLU A 33 3.77 6.61 8.28
N ARG A 34 4.36 5.46 7.99
CA ARG A 34 5.30 5.27 6.89
C ARG A 34 4.63 4.69 5.66
N TYR A 35 3.91 3.59 5.80
CA TYR A 35 3.30 2.84 4.72
C TYR A 35 1.77 2.89 4.80
N ALA A 36 1.13 3.23 3.71
CA ALA A 36 -0.32 3.35 3.65
C ALA A 36 -1.02 2.04 4.05
N VAL A 37 -2.10 2.18 4.80
CA VAL A 37 -3.02 1.11 5.16
C VAL A 37 -4.35 1.35 4.48
N ALA A 38 -4.87 0.36 3.78
CA ALA A 38 -6.24 0.35 3.27
C ALA A 38 -6.73 -1.10 3.15
N VAL A 39 -7.76 -1.42 3.90
CA VAL A 39 -8.42 -2.72 3.91
C VAL A 39 -9.87 -2.50 3.53
N THR A 40 -10.27 -3.03 2.37
CA THR A 40 -11.66 -2.93 1.91
C THR A 40 -12.59 -3.79 2.77
N PRO A 41 -13.91 -3.53 2.76
CA PRO A 41 -14.89 -4.36 3.46
C PRO A 41 -14.80 -5.85 3.09
N ASP A 42 -14.58 -6.16 1.81
CA ASP A 42 -14.45 -7.54 1.34
C ASP A 42 -13.21 -8.22 1.91
N MET A 43 -12.05 -7.52 1.93
CA MET A 43 -10.84 -8.06 2.55
C MET A 43 -11.01 -8.22 4.06
N ALA A 44 -11.66 -7.29 4.74
CA ALA A 44 -11.96 -7.39 6.17
C ALA A 44 -12.86 -8.62 6.46
N ALA A 45 -13.87 -8.87 5.62
CA ALA A 45 -14.73 -10.04 5.76
C ALA A 45 -13.97 -11.37 5.58
N LEU A 46 -13.02 -11.42 4.64
CA LEU A 46 -12.18 -12.60 4.41
C LEU A 46 -11.25 -12.91 5.58
N MET A 47 -10.84 -11.90 6.36
CA MET A 47 -9.94 -12.04 7.52
C MET A 47 -10.69 -12.24 8.84
N ALA A 48 -11.98 -11.92 8.90
CA ALA A 48 -12.78 -11.92 10.14
C ALA A 48 -12.73 -13.28 10.85
N GLY A 49 -12.32 -13.25 12.13
CA GLY A 49 -12.28 -14.44 13.01
C GLY A 49 -11.16 -15.44 12.72
N LYS A 50 -10.25 -15.17 11.79
CA LYS A 50 -9.20 -16.12 11.39
C LYS A 50 -7.86 -15.93 12.11
N GLY A 51 -7.67 -14.79 12.78
CA GLY A 51 -6.46 -14.48 13.55
C GLY A 51 -5.27 -13.98 12.72
N PRO A 52 -4.17 -13.58 13.40
CA PRO A 52 -3.05 -12.86 12.78
C PRO A 52 -2.17 -13.72 11.87
N THR A 53 -2.28 -15.04 11.92
CA THR A 53 -1.52 -15.97 11.08
C THR A 53 -2.27 -16.39 9.82
N ASP A 54 -3.50 -15.90 9.63
CA ASP A 54 -4.25 -16.16 8.41
C ASP A 54 -3.50 -15.62 7.18
N PRO A 55 -3.39 -16.37 6.07
CA PRO A 55 -2.66 -15.95 4.88
C PRO A 55 -3.16 -14.65 4.26
N ILE A 56 -4.45 -14.36 4.35
CA ILE A 56 -5.02 -13.09 3.87
C ILE A 56 -4.66 -11.95 4.84
N ALA A 57 -4.78 -12.19 6.15
CA ALA A 57 -4.40 -11.21 7.17
C ALA A 57 -2.94 -10.77 7.01
N LEU A 58 -2.02 -11.71 6.81
CA LEU A 58 -0.59 -11.43 6.58
C LEU A 58 -0.31 -10.58 5.34
N GLN A 59 -1.23 -10.53 4.38
CA GLN A 59 -1.08 -9.72 3.17
C GLN A 59 -1.54 -8.27 3.34
N PHE A 60 -2.40 -7.97 4.30
CA PHE A 60 -3.07 -6.67 4.38
C PHE A 60 -2.97 -5.99 5.74
N LEU A 61 -2.71 -6.71 6.83
CA LEU A 61 -2.56 -6.13 8.16
C LEU A 61 -1.11 -5.66 8.39
N PRO A 62 -0.92 -4.44 8.93
CA PRO A 62 0.41 -3.90 9.19
C PRO A 62 1.13 -4.69 10.29
N ASP A 63 2.44 -4.90 10.11
CA ASP A 63 3.33 -5.57 11.06
C ASP A 63 4.53 -4.66 11.34
N ILE A 64 4.92 -4.52 12.61
CA ILE A 64 6.03 -3.65 13.03
C ILE A 64 7.36 -4.00 12.34
N ARG A 65 7.56 -5.27 11.98
CA ARG A 65 8.74 -5.75 11.25
C ARG A 65 8.92 -5.11 9.87
N GLU A 66 7.88 -4.47 9.32
CA GLU A 66 7.98 -3.72 8.07
C GLU A 66 8.88 -2.49 8.18
N LEU A 67 9.12 -2.00 9.40
CA LEU A 67 10.00 -0.86 9.66
C LEU A 67 11.48 -1.27 9.77
N ASP A 68 11.77 -2.57 9.86
CA ASP A 68 13.13 -3.10 9.92
C ASP A 68 13.71 -3.14 8.50
N SER A 69 14.64 -2.23 8.20
CA SER A 69 15.36 -2.22 6.93
C SER A 69 16.50 -3.26 6.95
N ARG A 70 16.57 -4.11 5.95
CA ARG A 70 17.64 -5.11 5.81
C ARG A 70 18.67 -4.67 4.76
N PRO A 71 19.95 -5.09 4.90
CA PRO A 71 20.95 -4.87 3.86
C PRO A 71 20.46 -5.43 2.52
N GLY A 72 20.52 -4.59 1.47
CA GLY A 72 20.07 -4.95 0.12
C GLY A 72 18.62 -4.57 -0.22
N GLU A 73 17.80 -4.15 0.77
CA GLU A 73 16.49 -3.56 0.47
C GLU A 73 16.66 -2.21 -0.24
N ARG A 74 15.81 -1.96 -1.24
CA ARG A 74 15.80 -0.72 -2.03
C ARG A 74 14.40 -0.13 -2.07
N ALA A 75 14.32 1.21 -2.10
CA ALA A 75 13.06 1.94 -2.28
C ALA A 75 12.40 1.64 -3.65
N ASP A 76 13.24 1.42 -4.66
CA ASP A 76 12.83 0.94 -5.99
C ASP A 76 13.40 -0.47 -6.25
N PRO A 77 12.77 -1.53 -5.70
CA PRO A 77 13.32 -2.88 -5.76
C PRO A 77 13.29 -3.50 -7.16
N ILE A 78 12.44 -2.99 -8.04
CA ILE A 78 12.31 -3.48 -9.42
C ILE A 78 12.98 -2.55 -10.45
N GLY A 79 13.56 -1.40 -10.02
CA GLY A 79 14.29 -0.48 -10.90
C GLY A 79 13.38 0.29 -11.87
N ASP A 80 12.19 0.69 -11.45
CA ASP A 80 11.28 1.51 -12.26
C ASP A 80 11.91 2.86 -12.61
N ASP A 81 12.65 3.47 -11.67
CA ASP A 81 13.24 4.80 -11.83
C ASP A 81 14.24 4.85 -12.98
N ALA A 82 15.08 3.82 -13.14
CA ALA A 82 16.04 3.71 -14.22
C ALA A 82 15.40 3.58 -15.62
N HIS A 83 14.11 3.22 -15.66
CA HIS A 83 13.33 3.04 -16.89
C HIS A 83 12.23 4.10 -17.05
N SER A 84 12.27 5.19 -16.28
CA SER A 84 11.27 6.26 -16.31
C SER A 84 11.82 7.49 -17.02
N PRO A 85 11.70 7.59 -18.37
CA PRO A 85 12.21 8.71 -19.14
C PRO A 85 11.49 10.02 -18.80
N VAL A 86 10.23 9.93 -18.42
CA VAL A 86 9.40 11.04 -17.92
C VAL A 86 8.54 10.57 -16.76
N THR A 87 8.08 11.50 -15.94
CA THR A 87 7.18 11.19 -14.82
C THR A 87 5.94 10.45 -15.32
N GLY A 88 5.59 9.36 -14.66
CA GLY A 88 4.39 8.57 -15.00
C GLY A 88 4.62 7.47 -16.03
N ILE A 89 5.75 7.43 -16.72
CA ILE A 89 6.07 6.35 -17.66
C ILE A 89 7.14 5.43 -17.08
N VAL A 90 6.93 4.11 -17.24
CA VAL A 90 7.99 3.11 -17.12
C VAL A 90 8.12 2.38 -18.45
N HIS A 91 9.27 2.54 -19.10
CA HIS A 91 9.55 2.03 -20.45
C HIS A 91 10.68 0.99 -20.42
N ARG A 92 10.31 -0.26 -20.13
CA ARG A 92 11.26 -1.39 -20.09
C ARG A 92 11.34 -2.17 -21.40
N TYR A 93 10.29 -2.10 -22.21
CA TYR A 93 10.14 -2.90 -23.42
C TYR A 93 10.03 -2.00 -24.64
N PRO A 94 10.59 -2.40 -25.80
CA PRO A 94 10.60 -1.55 -27.00
C PRO A 94 9.22 -1.30 -27.60
N ASP A 95 8.24 -2.15 -27.30
CA ASP A 95 6.92 -2.19 -27.90
C ASP A 95 5.78 -1.71 -26.97
N ARG A 96 6.10 -1.40 -25.70
CA ARG A 96 5.07 -1.02 -24.71
C ARG A 96 5.65 -0.25 -23.54
N VAL A 97 4.79 0.55 -22.91
CA VAL A 97 5.09 1.28 -21.69
C VAL A 97 4.02 1.03 -20.64
N LEU A 98 4.38 1.18 -19.37
CA LEU A 98 3.44 1.30 -18.28
C LEU A 98 3.19 2.80 -18.02
N LEU A 99 1.93 3.24 -18.17
CA LEU A 99 1.50 4.59 -17.80
C LEU A 99 0.90 4.56 -16.39
N LYS A 100 1.56 5.21 -15.44
CA LYS A 100 1.13 5.33 -14.04
C LYS A 100 0.33 6.61 -13.83
N LEU A 101 -0.96 6.59 -14.13
CA LEU A 101 -1.84 7.77 -14.00
C LEU A 101 -2.08 8.17 -12.55
N VAL A 102 -2.16 7.17 -11.65
CA VAL A 102 -2.44 7.36 -10.23
C VAL A 102 -1.54 6.49 -9.37
N HIS A 103 -1.29 6.95 -8.15
CA HIS A 103 -0.50 6.25 -7.13
C HIS A 103 -1.36 5.82 -5.93
N VAL A 104 -2.65 5.57 -6.15
CA VAL A 104 -3.58 5.09 -5.14
C VAL A 104 -4.16 3.75 -5.55
N CYS A 105 -4.32 2.86 -4.57
CA CYS A 105 -4.95 1.57 -4.72
C CYS A 105 -6.17 1.46 -3.81
N PRO A 106 -7.17 0.66 -4.16
CA PRO A 106 -8.31 0.38 -3.28
C PRO A 106 -7.89 -0.36 -2.00
N VAL A 107 -6.85 -1.19 -2.09
CA VAL A 107 -6.24 -1.94 -0.99
C VAL A 107 -4.71 -1.86 -1.10
N TYR A 108 -4.01 -1.77 0.04
CA TYR A 108 -2.54 -1.74 0.07
C TYR A 108 -1.99 -3.04 0.60
N CYS A 109 -1.41 -3.85 -0.31
CA CYS A 109 -0.71 -5.09 0.05
C CYS A 109 0.55 -4.80 0.84
N ARG A 110 0.84 -5.57 1.89
CA ARG A 110 2.05 -5.36 2.72
C ARG A 110 3.35 -5.71 1.97
N PHE A 111 3.27 -6.51 0.94
CA PHE A 111 4.40 -6.88 0.06
C PHE A 111 4.46 -6.05 -1.24
N CYS A 112 3.84 -4.88 -1.29
CA CYS A 112 3.83 -4.03 -2.48
C CYS A 112 5.25 -3.50 -2.78
N PHE A 113 5.78 -3.81 -3.97
CA PHE A 113 7.09 -3.31 -4.41
C PHE A 113 7.11 -1.79 -4.72
N ARG A 114 5.94 -1.15 -4.78
CA ARG A 114 5.77 0.30 -4.91
C ARG A 114 5.32 0.96 -3.61
N ARG A 115 5.51 0.33 -2.45
CA ARG A 115 5.01 0.82 -1.16
C ARG A 115 5.56 2.20 -0.77
N GLU A 116 6.74 2.57 -1.28
CA GLU A 116 7.34 3.89 -1.03
C GLU A 116 6.67 5.02 -1.81
N THR A 117 5.94 4.71 -2.90
CA THR A 117 5.36 5.69 -3.80
C THR A 117 3.83 5.73 -3.79
N VAL A 118 3.18 4.67 -3.31
CA VAL A 118 1.71 4.59 -3.26
C VAL A 118 1.16 5.07 -1.92
N GLY A 119 -0.06 5.59 -1.94
CA GLY A 119 -0.79 6.00 -0.75
C GLY A 119 -1.04 7.50 -0.65
N PRO A 120 -1.71 7.96 0.44
CA PRO A 120 -2.13 9.36 0.57
C PRO A 120 -0.97 10.35 0.72
N LYS A 121 0.21 9.90 1.13
CA LYS A 121 1.44 10.71 1.20
C LYS A 121 2.19 10.73 -0.14
N GLY A 122 1.85 9.86 -1.08
CA GLY A 122 2.35 9.84 -2.44
C GLY A 122 1.77 10.98 -3.29
N ARG A 123 2.25 11.10 -4.51
CA ARG A 123 1.84 12.18 -5.45
C ARG A 123 0.37 12.11 -5.91
N GLY A 124 -0.41 11.15 -5.46
CA GLY A 124 -1.83 11.00 -5.83
C GLY A 124 -2.06 10.62 -7.29
N GLY A 125 -1.49 11.36 -8.23
CA GLY A 125 -1.61 11.13 -9.67
C GLY A 125 -0.77 12.11 -10.47
N LEU A 126 -0.79 11.99 -11.79
CA LEU A 126 -0.15 12.94 -12.71
C LEU A 126 -0.97 14.22 -12.78
N ASP A 127 -0.29 15.37 -12.81
CA ASP A 127 -0.93 16.63 -13.19
C ASP A 127 -1.09 16.75 -14.72
N ALA A 128 -1.75 17.81 -15.19
CA ALA A 128 -2.04 17.97 -16.61
C ALA A 128 -0.77 18.14 -17.48
N ALA A 129 0.28 18.77 -16.93
CA ALA A 129 1.53 18.96 -17.65
C ALA A 129 2.34 17.66 -17.73
N GLU A 130 2.39 16.90 -16.65
CA GLU A 130 3.02 15.59 -16.58
C GLU A 130 2.30 14.57 -17.48
N LEU A 131 0.96 14.60 -17.49
CA LEU A 131 0.17 13.77 -18.41
C LEU A 131 0.45 14.13 -19.87
N GLY A 132 0.50 15.43 -20.19
CA GLY A 132 0.84 15.88 -21.54
C GLY A 132 2.26 15.50 -21.99
N ALA A 133 3.22 15.44 -21.05
CA ALA A 133 4.59 14.98 -21.35
C ALA A 133 4.70 13.45 -21.49
N ALA A 134 3.76 12.70 -20.92
CA ALA A 134 3.72 11.24 -20.97
C ALA A 134 3.02 10.68 -22.20
N LEU A 135 2.19 11.47 -22.89
CA LEU A 135 1.44 11.10 -24.11
C LEU A 135 2.15 11.54 -25.37
#